data_69675248cc8e67f442ad10e9fbbe8be5
#
_entry.id   69675248cc8e67f442ad10e9fbbe8be5
#
_cell.length_a   1.000
_cell.length_b   1.000
_cell.length_c   1.000
_cell.angle_alpha   90.00
_cell.angle_beta   90.00
_cell.angle_gamma   90.00
#
_symmetry.space_group_name_H-M   'P 1'
#
loop_
_entity.id
_entity.type
_entity.pdbx_description
1 polymer ?
#
loop_
_entity_poly.entity_id
_entity_poly.type
_entity_poly.pdbx_seq_one_letter_code
_entity_poly.pdbx_strand_id
1 'polypeptide(L)'
;EDLKESSVFKDVFDGNEQIMLSDRGLAYVASELAKYSFLDATVDVKGTAYETIVSNTLKQEAGQFFTLRNIIKCMVEILDPDENCRVLDPACGSGGFLVMVLDHVRHKIARRMYGDLDDLHLEAKLNSPEVDDCVREYAEKMIFGFDFDPDLKKAARMNMVMAGDGHSNIYNINSLDYPYGAKPDIPFIAEAVNKSIKQ
;
A
#
# COMPACT_ATOMS: atom_id res chain seq x y z
N GLU A 1 -7.34 2.90 21.41
CA GLU A 1 -7.56 1.45 21.69
C GLU A 1 -8.35 0.80 20.56
N ASP A 2 -9.38 1.43 20.03
CA ASP A 2 -10.29 0.83 19.03
C ASP A 2 -9.60 0.51 17.68
N LEU A 3 -8.57 1.26 17.28
CA LEU A 3 -7.86 1.01 16.02
C LEU A 3 -7.03 -0.28 16.04
N LYS A 4 -6.48 -0.66 17.19
CA LYS A 4 -5.68 -1.90 17.34
C LYS A 4 -6.53 -3.17 17.24
N GLU A 5 -7.81 -3.06 17.56
CA GLU A 5 -8.78 -4.18 17.51
C GLU A 5 -9.46 -4.27 16.13
N SER A 6 -9.33 -3.24 15.31
CA SER A 6 -9.88 -3.24 13.95
C SER A 6 -9.19 -4.28 13.08
N SER A 7 -9.97 -5.10 12.35
CA SER A 7 -9.44 -6.09 11.41
C SER A 7 -8.54 -5.48 10.35
N VAL A 8 -8.76 -4.21 9.96
CA VAL A 8 -7.99 -3.48 8.96
C VAL A 8 -6.60 -3.10 9.48
N PHE A 9 -6.49 -2.72 10.76
CA PHE A 9 -5.23 -2.21 11.32
C PHE A 9 -4.47 -3.24 12.16
N LYS A 10 -5.06 -4.41 12.41
CA LYS A 10 -4.50 -5.47 13.24
C LYS A 10 -3.07 -5.85 12.87
N ASP A 11 -2.77 -5.89 11.58
CA ASP A 11 -1.45 -6.28 11.08
C ASP A 11 -0.47 -5.11 10.94
N VAL A 12 -0.92 -3.89 11.20
CA VAL A 12 -0.08 -2.68 11.18
C VAL A 12 0.50 -2.41 12.56
N PHE A 13 -0.26 -2.68 13.63
CA PHE A 13 0.15 -2.43 15.01
C PHE A 13 0.62 -3.72 15.69
N ASP A 14 1.77 -3.65 16.37
CA ASP A 14 2.26 -4.76 17.23
C ASP A 14 1.59 -4.79 18.62
N GLY A 15 0.68 -3.86 18.89
CA GLY A 15 -0.06 -3.75 20.16
C GLY A 15 0.66 -2.99 21.28
N ASN A 16 1.96 -2.75 21.14
CA ASN A 16 2.79 -2.10 22.15
C ASN A 16 3.13 -0.62 21.83
N GLU A 17 2.66 -0.11 20.70
CA GLU A 17 2.92 1.26 20.30
C GLU A 17 2.29 2.26 21.27
N GLN A 18 3.07 3.29 21.61
CA GLN A 18 2.64 4.39 22.44
C GLN A 18 2.99 5.71 21.77
N ILE A 19 2.10 6.68 21.91
CA ILE A 19 2.39 8.04 21.47
C ILE A 19 3.33 8.69 22.48
N MET A 20 4.60 8.88 22.08
CA MET A 20 5.67 9.43 22.93
C MET A 20 5.68 10.96 22.95
N LEU A 21 4.52 11.60 22.80
CA LEU A 21 4.35 13.05 22.88
C LEU A 21 3.78 13.43 24.24
N SER A 22 4.17 14.61 24.74
CA SER A 22 3.47 15.22 25.87
C SER A 22 2.04 15.61 25.47
N ASP A 23 1.11 15.72 26.42
CA ASP A 23 -0.28 16.12 26.16
C ASP A 23 -0.36 17.44 25.37
N ARG A 24 0.52 18.39 25.68
CA ARG A 24 0.61 19.67 24.95
C ARG A 24 1.08 19.48 23.51
N GLY A 25 2.07 18.62 23.30
CA GLY A 25 2.59 18.28 21.96
C GLY A 25 1.53 17.58 21.14
N LEU A 26 0.82 16.60 21.73
CA LEU A 26 -0.26 15.88 21.08
C LEU A 26 -1.41 16.82 20.70
N ALA A 27 -1.84 17.69 21.62
CA ALA A 27 -2.89 18.68 21.35
C ALA A 27 -2.51 19.63 20.21
N TYR A 28 -1.24 20.08 20.17
CA TYR A 28 -0.75 20.93 19.08
C TYR A 28 -0.80 20.21 17.73
N VAL A 29 -0.23 19.01 17.64
CA VAL A 29 -0.24 18.21 16.40
C VAL A 29 -1.67 17.93 15.94
N ALA A 30 -2.55 17.52 16.86
CA ALA A 30 -3.94 17.26 16.55
C ALA A 30 -4.66 18.52 16.02
N SER A 31 -4.40 19.69 16.62
CA SER A 31 -5.01 20.96 16.19
C SER A 31 -4.52 21.40 14.80
N GLU A 32 -3.25 21.11 14.44
CA GLU A 32 -2.72 21.44 13.13
C GLU A 32 -3.28 20.49 12.06
N LEU A 33 -3.34 19.18 12.34
CA LEU A 33 -3.87 18.19 11.42
C LEU A 33 -5.38 18.31 11.20
N ALA A 34 -6.14 18.70 12.21
CA ALA A 34 -7.60 18.88 12.12
C ALA A 34 -8.05 19.97 11.12
N LYS A 35 -7.12 20.80 10.64
CA LYS A 35 -7.38 21.80 9.59
C LYS A 35 -7.52 21.18 8.19
N TYR A 36 -7.12 19.92 8.02
CA TYR A 36 -7.10 19.23 6.75
C TYR A 36 -8.00 17.98 6.80
N SER A 37 -8.75 17.72 5.73
CA SER A 37 -9.49 16.49 5.58
C SER A 37 -8.61 15.46 4.85
N PHE A 38 -8.09 14.50 5.59
CA PHE A 38 -7.36 13.38 4.98
C PHE A 38 -8.31 12.42 4.23
N LEU A 39 -9.58 12.41 4.55
CA LEU A 39 -10.57 11.56 3.87
C LEU A 39 -10.76 12.01 2.42
N ASP A 40 -10.79 13.32 2.19
CA ASP A 40 -10.99 13.91 0.87
C ASP A 40 -9.69 14.04 0.05
N ALA A 41 -8.53 13.79 0.68
CA ALA A 41 -7.26 13.83 -0.03
C ALA A 41 -7.13 12.63 -0.98
N THR A 42 -6.54 12.87 -2.17
CA THR A 42 -6.25 11.79 -3.13
C THR A 42 -5.23 10.81 -2.56
N VAL A 43 -5.21 9.60 -3.09
CA VAL A 43 -4.26 8.54 -2.72
C VAL A 43 -2.82 9.03 -2.88
N ASP A 44 -2.54 9.79 -3.95
CA ASP A 44 -1.22 10.34 -4.21
C ASP A 44 -0.77 11.37 -3.15
N VAL A 45 -1.66 12.25 -2.71
CA VAL A 45 -1.37 13.22 -1.63
C VAL A 45 -1.12 12.51 -0.30
N LYS A 46 -1.96 11.54 0.07
CA LYS A 46 -1.78 10.73 1.29
C LYS A 46 -0.44 10.00 1.29
N GLY A 47 -0.14 9.32 0.19
CA GLY A 47 1.10 8.57 0.02
C GLY A 47 2.34 9.49 0.04
N THR A 48 2.30 10.64 -0.64
CA THR A 48 3.41 11.61 -0.63
C THR A 48 3.67 12.17 0.77
N ALA A 49 2.61 12.53 1.51
CA ALA A 49 2.74 13.00 2.89
C ALA A 49 3.36 11.92 3.78
N TYR A 50 2.88 10.69 3.67
CA TYR A 50 3.39 9.57 4.43
C TYR A 50 4.86 9.26 4.10
N GLU A 51 5.22 9.15 2.83
CA GLU A 51 6.61 8.91 2.40
C GLU A 51 7.56 10.03 2.85
N THR A 52 7.09 11.27 2.89
CA THR A 52 7.89 12.39 3.40
C THR A 52 8.24 12.19 4.88
N ILE A 53 7.29 11.77 5.69
CA ILE A 53 7.49 11.49 7.12
C ILE A 53 8.43 10.28 7.28
N VAL A 54 8.11 9.17 6.63
CA VAL A 54 8.87 7.92 6.72
C VAL A 54 10.29 8.09 6.20
N SER A 55 10.47 8.80 5.06
CA SER A 55 11.79 9.01 4.48
C SER A 55 12.72 9.82 5.37
N ASN A 56 12.19 10.80 6.10
CA ASN A 56 12.99 11.60 7.03
C ASN A 56 13.47 10.78 8.24
N THR A 57 12.70 9.77 8.64
CA THR A 57 13.04 8.88 9.75
C THR A 57 14.00 7.77 9.31
N LEU A 58 13.72 7.11 8.18
CA LEU A 58 14.48 5.93 7.73
C LEU A 58 15.75 6.29 6.92
N LYS A 59 15.78 7.42 6.19
CA LYS A 59 16.97 7.85 5.42
C LYS A 59 18.20 8.10 6.29
N GLN A 60 18.01 8.43 7.55
CA GLN A 60 19.14 8.69 8.44
C GLN A 60 19.91 7.42 8.83
N GLU A 61 19.28 6.25 8.76
CA GLU A 61 19.86 5.02 9.28
C GLU A 61 20.35 4.04 8.20
N ALA A 62 19.76 4.02 6.99
CA ALA A 62 19.98 2.93 6.04
C ALA A 62 20.38 3.32 4.61
N GLY A 63 20.52 4.62 4.28
CA GLY A 63 20.89 5.04 2.91
C GLY A 63 19.87 4.61 1.84
N GLN A 64 18.61 4.42 2.21
CA GLN A 64 17.55 3.96 1.33
C GLN A 64 17.01 5.11 0.47
N PHE A 65 16.79 4.84 -0.81
CA PHE A 65 16.26 5.79 -1.78
C PHE A 65 14.91 5.30 -2.28
N PHE A 66 13.90 6.14 -2.16
CA PHE A 66 12.60 5.87 -2.74
C PHE A 66 12.59 6.25 -4.22
N THR A 67 11.96 5.43 -5.04
CA THR A 67 11.77 5.73 -6.46
C THR A 67 10.83 6.93 -6.63
N LEU A 68 11.19 7.84 -7.51
CA LEU A 68 10.39 9.04 -7.77
C LEU A 68 9.00 8.66 -8.28
N ARG A 69 7.94 9.25 -7.74
CA ARG A 69 6.54 8.92 -8.06
C ARG A 69 6.20 9.05 -9.54
N ASN A 70 6.71 10.09 -10.21
CA ASN A 70 6.49 10.27 -11.64
C ASN A 70 7.07 9.12 -12.49
N ILE A 71 8.19 8.53 -12.05
CA ILE A 71 8.79 7.35 -12.70
C ILE A 71 7.91 6.12 -12.43
N ILE A 72 7.48 5.93 -11.19
CA ILE A 72 6.57 4.82 -10.84
C ILE A 72 5.29 4.91 -11.67
N LYS A 73 4.67 6.09 -11.73
CA LYS A 73 3.46 6.34 -12.52
C LYS A 73 3.66 5.98 -13.99
N CYS A 74 4.75 6.47 -14.59
CA CYS A 74 5.08 6.14 -15.98
C CYS A 74 5.23 4.62 -16.21
N MET A 75 5.89 3.91 -15.30
CA MET A 75 6.06 2.46 -15.40
C MET A 75 4.73 1.72 -15.26
N VAL A 76 3.88 2.12 -14.33
CA VAL A 76 2.54 1.54 -14.14
C VAL A 76 1.66 1.79 -15.36
N GLU A 77 1.69 2.99 -15.92
CA GLU A 77 0.95 3.33 -17.16
C GLU A 77 1.43 2.52 -18.37
N ILE A 78 2.74 2.26 -18.50
CA ILE A 78 3.29 1.42 -19.59
C ILE A 78 2.87 -0.04 -19.43
N LEU A 79 2.88 -0.57 -18.21
CA LEU A 79 2.48 -1.96 -17.93
C LEU A 79 0.96 -2.14 -18.00
N ASP A 80 0.23 -1.09 -17.73
CA ASP A 80 -1.23 -0.99 -17.80
C ASP A 80 -1.99 -2.17 -17.13
N PRO A 81 -1.65 -2.54 -15.87
CA PRO A 81 -2.29 -3.66 -15.20
C PRO A 81 -3.79 -3.44 -15.03
N ASP A 82 -4.55 -4.54 -15.05
CA ASP A 82 -5.97 -4.56 -14.75
C ASP A 82 -6.29 -5.44 -13.52
N GLU A 83 -7.55 -5.56 -13.18
CA GLU A 83 -8.03 -6.34 -12.02
C GLU A 83 -7.78 -7.86 -12.12
N ASN A 84 -7.34 -8.36 -13.29
CA ASN A 84 -6.96 -9.77 -13.49
C ASN A 84 -5.45 -10.00 -13.36
N CYS A 85 -4.67 -8.93 -13.27
CA CYS A 85 -3.22 -9.00 -13.19
C CYS A 85 -2.76 -9.16 -11.73
N ARG A 86 -2.00 -10.22 -11.47
CA ARG A 86 -1.25 -10.35 -10.21
C ARG A 86 0.00 -9.49 -10.25
N VAL A 87 0.22 -8.74 -9.18
CA VAL A 87 1.35 -7.84 -9.04
C VAL A 87 2.17 -8.24 -7.82
N LEU A 88 3.47 -8.38 -8.01
CA LEU A 88 4.44 -8.59 -6.94
C LEU A 88 5.55 -7.55 -7.07
N ASP A 89 5.77 -6.82 -5.98
CA ASP A 89 6.99 -6.02 -5.80
C ASP A 89 7.93 -6.75 -4.83
N PRO A 90 9.07 -7.29 -5.32
CA PRO A 90 9.98 -8.10 -4.50
C PRO A 90 10.89 -7.27 -3.58
N ALA A 91 10.87 -5.95 -3.66
CA ALA A 91 11.63 -5.01 -2.84
C ALA A 91 10.82 -3.73 -2.65
N CYS A 92 9.63 -3.87 -2.04
CA CYS A 92 8.57 -2.86 -2.13
C CYS A 92 8.87 -1.56 -1.35
N GLY A 93 9.88 -1.54 -0.48
CA GLY A 93 10.18 -0.36 0.32
C GLY A 93 8.95 0.11 1.10
N SER A 94 8.58 1.38 0.94
CA SER A 94 7.35 1.96 1.50
C SER A 94 6.06 1.61 0.74
N GLY A 95 6.12 0.75 -0.28
CA GLY A 95 4.96 0.33 -1.07
C GLY A 95 4.56 1.28 -2.20
N GLY A 96 5.45 2.18 -2.61
CA GLY A 96 5.14 3.20 -3.62
C GLY A 96 4.59 2.64 -4.94
N PHE A 97 5.21 1.58 -5.49
CA PHE A 97 4.71 0.91 -6.70
C PHE A 97 3.34 0.27 -6.48
N LEU A 98 3.15 -0.41 -5.35
CA LEU A 98 1.90 -1.13 -5.04
C LEU A 98 0.73 -0.17 -4.91
N VAL A 99 0.94 0.97 -4.23
CA VAL A 99 -0.07 2.04 -4.10
C VAL A 99 -0.45 2.61 -5.46
N MET A 100 0.53 2.88 -6.33
CA MET A 100 0.25 3.42 -7.67
C MET A 100 -0.46 2.40 -8.58
N VAL A 101 -0.14 1.11 -8.46
CA VAL A 101 -0.89 0.05 -9.14
C VAL A 101 -2.32 -0.01 -8.64
N LEU A 102 -2.53 0.04 -7.32
CA LEU A 102 -3.87 0.03 -6.73
C LEU A 102 -4.72 1.20 -7.23
N ASP A 103 -4.13 2.40 -7.27
CA ASP A 103 -4.79 3.60 -7.77
C ASP A 103 -5.12 3.49 -9.27
N HIS A 104 -4.19 2.98 -10.09
CA HIS A 104 -4.41 2.75 -11.52
C HIS A 104 -5.55 1.77 -11.78
N VAL A 105 -5.58 0.65 -11.06
CA VAL A 105 -6.66 -0.36 -11.19
C VAL A 105 -7.99 0.17 -10.66
N ARG A 106 -8.00 1.00 -9.60
CA ARG A 106 -9.18 1.71 -9.10
C ARG A 106 -9.85 2.53 -10.21
N HIS A 107 -9.08 3.28 -10.97
CA HIS A 107 -9.59 4.05 -12.12
C HIS A 107 -10.20 3.14 -13.19
N LYS A 108 -9.56 2.01 -13.49
CA LYS A 108 -10.10 1.03 -14.45
C LYS A 108 -11.40 0.40 -13.96
N ILE A 109 -11.48 0.01 -12.70
CA ILE A 109 -12.69 -0.52 -12.08
C ILE A 109 -13.82 0.51 -12.17
N ALA A 110 -13.55 1.77 -11.79
CA ALA A 110 -14.55 2.83 -11.86
C ALA A 110 -15.05 3.08 -13.31
N ARG A 111 -14.14 3.12 -14.29
CA ARG A 111 -14.53 3.23 -15.72
C ARG A 111 -15.34 2.04 -16.19
N ARG A 112 -14.98 0.82 -15.77
CA ARG A 112 -15.77 -0.38 -16.09
C ARG A 112 -17.18 -0.33 -15.51
N MET A 113 -17.34 0.19 -14.29
CA MET A 113 -18.63 0.22 -13.59
C MET A 113 -19.54 1.35 -14.07
N TYR A 114 -18.98 2.51 -14.35
CA TYR A 114 -19.76 3.72 -14.63
C TYR A 114 -19.67 4.21 -16.08
N GLY A 115 -18.90 3.52 -16.93
CA GLY A 115 -18.72 3.87 -18.33
C GLY A 115 -17.74 5.04 -18.54
N ASP A 116 -17.82 5.63 -19.75
CA ASP A 116 -16.96 6.76 -20.13
C ASP A 116 -17.48 8.08 -19.54
N LEU A 117 -17.22 8.28 -18.27
CA LEU A 117 -17.41 9.56 -17.59
C LEU A 117 -16.24 10.50 -17.91
N ASP A 118 -16.51 11.80 -17.95
CA ASP A 118 -15.43 12.78 -17.91
C ASP A 118 -14.65 12.69 -16.59
N ASP A 119 -13.44 13.23 -16.57
CA ASP A 119 -12.52 13.06 -15.44
C ASP A 119 -13.12 13.58 -14.11
N LEU A 120 -13.88 14.67 -14.15
CA LEU A 120 -14.50 15.23 -12.94
C LEU A 120 -15.56 14.31 -12.33
N HIS A 121 -16.43 13.74 -13.17
CA HIS A 121 -17.45 12.79 -12.71
C HIS A 121 -16.85 11.44 -12.32
N LEU A 122 -15.78 11.00 -12.99
CA LEU A 122 -15.05 9.80 -12.62
C LEU A 122 -14.41 9.96 -11.25
N GLU A 123 -13.70 11.07 -10.98
CA GLU A 123 -13.10 11.36 -9.68
C GLU A 123 -14.13 11.29 -8.53
N ALA A 124 -15.35 11.81 -8.75
CA ALA A 124 -16.41 11.73 -7.76
C ALA A 124 -16.88 10.29 -7.48
N LYS A 125 -16.57 9.33 -8.36
CA LYS A 125 -16.95 7.92 -8.26
C LYS A 125 -15.84 7.01 -7.74
N LEU A 126 -14.58 7.45 -7.77
CA LEU A 126 -13.43 6.63 -7.34
C LEU A 126 -13.54 6.11 -5.89
N ASN A 127 -14.19 6.88 -5.02
CA ASN A 127 -14.38 6.53 -3.61
C ASN A 127 -15.82 6.09 -3.32
N SER A 128 -16.57 5.61 -4.33
CA SER A 128 -17.87 5.02 -4.07
C SER A 128 -17.73 3.66 -3.38
N PRO A 129 -18.66 3.26 -2.51
CA PRO A 129 -18.58 1.99 -1.78
C PRO A 129 -18.39 0.79 -2.71
N GLU A 130 -19.03 0.80 -3.87
CA GLU A 130 -18.97 -0.29 -4.85
C GLU A 130 -17.57 -0.41 -5.48
N VAL A 131 -16.90 0.72 -5.77
CA VAL A 131 -15.52 0.73 -6.26
C VAL A 131 -14.57 0.30 -5.15
N ASP A 132 -14.75 0.82 -3.94
CA ASP A 132 -13.90 0.47 -2.79
C ASP A 132 -13.95 -1.03 -2.48
N ASP A 133 -15.12 -1.66 -2.54
CA ASP A 133 -15.24 -3.11 -2.33
C ASP A 133 -14.49 -3.91 -3.39
N CYS A 134 -14.60 -3.54 -4.68
CA CYS A 134 -13.87 -4.20 -5.75
C CYS A 134 -12.34 -4.00 -5.64
N VAL A 135 -11.91 -2.79 -5.26
CA VAL A 135 -10.49 -2.47 -5.07
C VAL A 135 -9.90 -3.27 -3.91
N ARG A 136 -10.65 -3.39 -2.81
CA ARG A 136 -10.25 -4.20 -1.65
C ARG A 136 -10.11 -5.68 -2.01
N GLU A 137 -11.08 -6.22 -2.74
CA GLU A 137 -11.03 -7.60 -3.22
C GLU A 137 -9.83 -7.83 -4.15
N TYR A 138 -9.54 -6.89 -5.05
CA TYR A 138 -8.37 -6.95 -5.92
C TYR A 138 -7.07 -6.92 -5.11
N ALA A 139 -6.93 -5.98 -4.19
CA ALA A 139 -5.73 -5.86 -3.37
C ALA A 139 -5.46 -7.13 -2.55
N GLU A 140 -6.49 -7.69 -1.91
CA GLU A 140 -6.39 -8.92 -1.12
C GLU A 140 -5.92 -10.11 -1.94
N LYS A 141 -6.35 -10.23 -3.19
CA LYS A 141 -6.09 -11.42 -4.01
C LYS A 141 -4.93 -11.28 -4.97
N MET A 142 -4.60 -10.07 -5.39
CA MET A 142 -3.76 -9.84 -6.55
C MET A 142 -2.51 -8.99 -6.28
N ILE A 143 -2.45 -8.22 -5.18
CA ILE A 143 -1.29 -7.38 -4.87
C ILE A 143 -0.46 -8.00 -3.74
N PHE A 144 0.86 -8.09 -3.97
CA PHE A 144 1.82 -8.67 -3.03
C PHE A 144 3.09 -7.83 -2.99
N GLY A 145 3.66 -7.67 -1.80
CA GLY A 145 4.93 -6.98 -1.60
C GLY A 145 5.86 -7.74 -0.66
N PHE A 146 7.15 -7.70 -0.96
CA PHE A 146 8.20 -8.24 -0.10
C PHE A 146 9.18 -7.13 0.26
N ASP A 147 9.59 -7.11 1.49
CA ASP A 147 10.77 -6.35 1.91
C ASP A 147 11.45 -7.07 3.08
N PHE A 148 12.77 -7.04 3.11
CA PHE A 148 13.51 -7.69 4.19
C PHE A 148 13.59 -6.83 5.45
N ASP A 149 13.38 -5.52 5.31
CA ASP A 149 13.37 -4.56 6.41
C ASP A 149 11.98 -4.54 7.09
N PRO A 150 11.89 -4.89 8.39
CA PRO A 150 10.61 -4.93 9.09
C PRO A 150 9.94 -3.55 9.23
N ASP A 151 10.71 -2.47 9.28
CA ASP A 151 10.17 -1.11 9.40
C ASP A 151 9.60 -0.63 8.06
N LEU A 152 10.26 -0.97 6.95
CA LEU A 152 9.71 -0.73 5.61
C LEU A 152 8.46 -1.56 5.34
N LYS A 153 8.43 -2.82 5.78
CA LYS A 153 7.23 -3.64 5.72
C LYS A 153 6.03 -2.95 6.42
N LYS A 154 6.24 -2.43 7.65
CA LYS A 154 5.21 -1.68 8.38
C LYS A 154 4.78 -0.42 7.62
N ALA A 155 5.77 0.31 7.09
CA ALA A 155 5.54 1.49 6.30
C ALA A 155 4.69 1.19 5.05
N ALA A 156 5.04 0.13 4.31
CA ALA A 156 4.29 -0.30 3.13
C ALA A 156 2.86 -0.71 3.48
N ARG A 157 2.66 -1.49 4.55
CA ARG A 157 1.32 -1.86 5.03
C ARG A 157 0.46 -0.65 5.34
N MET A 158 0.99 0.31 6.11
CA MET A 158 0.25 1.53 6.43
C MET A 158 -0.09 2.32 5.16
N ASN A 159 0.84 2.43 4.22
CA ASN A 159 0.62 3.14 2.96
C ASN A 159 -0.49 2.48 2.12
N MET A 160 -0.51 1.15 2.03
CA MET A 160 -1.56 0.38 1.35
C MET A 160 -2.92 0.55 2.04
N VAL A 161 -2.98 0.48 3.36
CA VAL A 161 -4.22 0.72 4.12
C VAL A 161 -4.76 2.13 3.87
N MET A 162 -3.90 3.16 3.85
CA MET A 162 -4.30 4.53 3.51
C MET A 162 -4.78 4.67 2.07
N ALA A 163 -4.30 3.82 1.16
CA ALA A 163 -4.76 3.76 -0.23
C ALA A 163 -6.08 2.98 -0.41
N GLY A 164 -6.62 2.37 0.66
CA GLY A 164 -7.89 1.67 0.65
C GLY A 164 -7.80 0.16 0.44
N ASP A 165 -6.59 -0.42 0.58
CA ASP A 165 -6.37 -1.87 0.47
C ASP A 165 -7.16 -2.69 1.51
N GLY A 166 -7.18 -2.25 2.77
CA GLY A 166 -7.85 -2.98 3.85
C GLY A 166 -7.15 -4.26 4.33
N HIS A 167 -6.37 -4.94 3.48
CA HIS A 167 -5.58 -6.16 3.79
C HIS A 167 -4.27 -6.11 3.01
N SER A 168 -3.16 -5.90 3.68
CA SER A 168 -1.88 -5.78 2.99
C SER A 168 -1.14 -7.11 2.95
N ASN A 169 -1.00 -7.71 1.78
CA ASN A 169 -0.13 -8.86 1.53
C ASN A 169 1.34 -8.43 1.44
N ILE A 170 1.82 -7.76 2.47
CA ILE A 170 3.21 -7.34 2.58
C ILE A 170 3.94 -8.24 3.57
N TYR A 171 4.98 -8.91 3.10
CA TYR A 171 5.71 -9.91 3.86
C TYR A 171 7.14 -9.48 4.12
N ASN A 172 7.64 -9.81 5.31
CA ASN A 172 9.04 -9.56 5.65
C ASN A 172 9.89 -10.73 5.16
N ILE A 173 10.46 -10.58 3.96
CA ILE A 173 11.18 -11.65 3.26
C ILE A 173 12.37 -11.05 2.53
N ASN A 174 13.52 -11.71 2.61
CA ASN A 174 14.61 -11.46 1.69
C ASN A 174 14.32 -12.16 0.35
N SER A 175 13.97 -11.40 -0.66
CA SER A 175 13.60 -11.93 -1.98
C SER A 175 14.75 -12.62 -2.69
N LEU A 176 16.01 -12.29 -2.35
CA LEU A 176 17.20 -12.94 -2.92
C LEU A 176 17.44 -14.33 -2.33
N ASP A 177 16.94 -14.59 -1.12
CA ASP A 177 17.06 -15.91 -0.47
C ASP A 177 15.88 -16.84 -0.85
N TYR A 178 14.87 -16.31 -1.52
CA TYR A 178 13.72 -17.10 -1.95
C TYR A 178 14.10 -18.00 -3.15
N PRO A 179 13.70 -19.28 -3.21
CA PRO A 179 12.78 -20.02 -2.32
C PRO A 179 13.46 -20.74 -1.14
N TYR A 180 14.75 -20.56 -0.91
CA TYR A 180 15.55 -21.34 0.06
C TYR A 180 15.40 -20.89 1.51
N GLY A 181 14.93 -19.65 1.75
CA GLY A 181 14.61 -19.13 3.07
C GLY A 181 13.24 -19.57 3.61
N ALA A 182 12.81 -18.97 4.74
CA ALA A 182 11.49 -19.21 5.30
C ALA A 182 10.41 -18.93 4.25
N LYS A 183 9.66 -19.95 3.86
CA LYS A 183 8.61 -19.82 2.86
C LYS A 183 7.39 -19.21 3.53
N PRO A 184 6.95 -18.01 3.12
CA PRO A 184 5.62 -17.56 3.48
C PRO A 184 4.60 -18.49 2.83
N ASP A 185 3.51 -18.72 3.50
CA ASP A 185 2.38 -19.47 2.94
C ASP A 185 1.62 -18.57 1.95
N ILE A 186 2.26 -18.28 0.82
CA ILE A 186 1.68 -17.49 -0.28
C ILE A 186 1.28 -18.48 -1.37
N PRO A 187 -0.01 -18.76 -1.54
CA PRO A 187 -0.49 -19.86 -2.37
C PRO A 187 0.03 -19.83 -3.82
N PHE A 188 0.07 -18.65 -4.46
CA PHE A 188 0.51 -18.57 -5.86
C PHE A 188 2.02 -18.71 -6.03
N ILE A 189 2.83 -18.32 -5.05
CA ILE A 189 4.28 -18.50 -5.06
C ILE A 189 4.63 -19.97 -4.85
N ALA A 190 3.93 -20.62 -3.91
CA ALA A 190 4.07 -22.07 -3.72
C ALA A 190 3.73 -22.85 -5.00
N GLU A 191 2.69 -22.44 -5.73
CA GLU A 191 2.32 -23.04 -7.01
C GLU A 191 3.38 -22.82 -8.10
N ALA A 192 3.91 -21.60 -8.23
CA ALA A 192 4.95 -21.26 -9.20
C ALA A 192 6.26 -22.04 -8.94
N VAL A 193 6.68 -22.12 -7.67
CA VAL A 193 7.86 -22.89 -7.26
C VAL A 193 7.66 -24.38 -7.53
N ASN A 194 6.51 -24.93 -7.19
CA ASN A 194 6.21 -26.35 -7.43
C ASN A 194 6.17 -26.70 -8.92
N LYS A 195 5.77 -25.78 -9.79
CA LYS A 195 5.85 -25.98 -11.25
C LYS A 195 7.29 -25.95 -11.77
N SER A 196 8.13 -25.06 -11.23
CA SER A 196 9.55 -24.93 -11.63
C SER A 196 10.42 -26.11 -11.18
N ILE A 197 10.08 -26.77 -10.07
CA ILE A 197 10.82 -27.94 -9.57
C ILE A 197 10.48 -29.23 -10.36
N LYS A 198 9.35 -29.26 -11.08
CA LYS A 198 8.90 -30.41 -11.87
C LYS A 198 9.38 -30.42 -13.32
N GLN A 199 10.12 -29.41 -13.74
CA GLN A 199 10.82 -29.31 -15.03
C GLN A 199 12.31 -29.57 -14.85
#